data_d765f19c8655ddb07617916a3440d0b8
#
_entry.id   d765f19c8655ddb07617916a3440d0b8
#
_cell.length_a   1.000
_cell.length_b   1.000
_cell.length_c   1.000
_cell.angle_alpha   90.00
_cell.angle_beta   90.00
_cell.angle_gamma   90.00
#
_symmetry.space_group_name_H-M   'P 1'
#
loop_
_entity.id
_entity.type
_entity.pdbx_description
1 polymer ?
#
loop_
_entity_poly.entity_id
_entity_poly.type
_entity_poly.pdbx_seq_one_letter_code
_entity_poly.pdbx_strand_id
1 'polypeptide(L)' 'MKIQKEIKDIKFTNCNVYGTEMPVSENIIMSSAAGWYVGSVCKDPDCGGMVVPFDRYTDYYATPEDVAKNCAVFLEAA' A
#
# COMPACT_ATOMS: atom_id res chain seq x y z
N MET A 1 9.15 6.23 2.76
CA MET A 1 8.31 5.15 2.21
C MET A 1 8.81 4.79 0.82
N LYS A 2 8.96 3.52 0.56
CA LYS A 2 9.25 3.01 -0.79
C LYS A 2 8.12 2.08 -1.20
N ILE A 3 7.79 2.10 -2.50
CA ILE A 3 6.78 1.23 -3.10
C ILE A 3 7.48 0.44 -4.19
N GLN A 4 7.35 -0.89 -4.16
CA GLN A 4 8.00 -1.74 -5.17
C GLN A 4 7.40 -1.54 -6.56
N LYS A 5 6.07 -1.46 -6.62
CA LYS A 5 5.34 -1.25 -7.87
C LYS A 5 5.35 0.24 -8.23
N GLU A 6 5.46 0.57 -9.51
CA GLU A 6 5.37 1.97 -9.93
C GLU A 6 3.94 2.50 -9.71
N ILE A 7 3.83 3.76 -9.28
CA ILE A 7 2.52 4.37 -8.95
C ILE A 7 1.55 4.30 -10.13
N LYS A 8 2.03 4.47 -11.35
CA LYS A 8 1.20 4.40 -12.56
C LYS A 8 0.56 3.02 -12.78
N ASP A 9 1.15 1.96 -12.20
CA ASP A 9 0.68 0.59 -12.34
C ASP A 9 -0.17 0.14 -11.14
N ILE A 10 -0.34 0.99 -10.14
CA ILE A 10 -1.16 0.70 -8.96
C ILE A 10 -2.62 1.02 -9.26
N LYS A 11 -3.51 0.07 -8.96
CA LYS A 11 -4.95 0.28 -9.07
C LYS A 11 -5.48 0.97 -7.82
N PHE A 12 -6.26 2.02 -8.02
CA PHE A 12 -6.91 2.76 -6.94
C PHE A 12 -8.42 2.64 -7.08
N THR A 13 -9.09 2.54 -5.92
CA THR A 13 -10.56 2.52 -5.85
C THR A 13 -10.99 3.59 -4.86
N ASN A 14 -12.00 4.37 -5.22
CA ASN A 14 -12.53 5.38 -4.31
C ASN A 14 -13.21 4.72 -3.12
N CYS A 15 -12.79 5.09 -1.91
CA CYS A 15 -13.32 4.57 -0.67
C CYS A 15 -13.70 5.72 0.25
N ASN A 16 -14.74 5.51 1.06
CA ASN A 16 -15.09 6.46 2.12
C ASN A 16 -14.19 6.16 3.32
N VAL A 17 -13.33 7.11 3.67
CA VAL A 17 -12.40 7.01 4.79
C VAL A 17 -12.73 8.13 5.77
N TYR A 18 -13.29 7.78 6.91
CA TYR A 18 -13.71 8.74 7.95
C TYR A 18 -14.54 9.91 7.40
N GLY A 19 -15.50 9.59 6.52
CA GLY A 19 -16.38 10.60 5.94
C GLY A 19 -15.83 11.33 4.72
N THR A 20 -14.60 11.05 4.31
CA THR A 20 -13.97 11.64 3.13
C THR A 20 -13.76 10.57 2.08
N GLU A 21 -14.23 10.81 0.87
CA GLU A 21 -13.99 9.91 -0.26
C GLU A 21 -12.60 10.17 -0.83
N MET A 22 -11.78 9.12 -0.91
CA MET A 22 -10.44 9.22 -1.49
C MET A 22 -10.03 7.92 -2.17
N PRO A 23 -9.15 7.99 -3.19
CA PRO A 23 -8.61 6.79 -3.82
C PRO A 23 -7.70 6.02 -2.86
N VAL A 24 -7.97 4.73 -2.67
CA VAL A 24 -7.16 3.81 -1.87
C VAL A 24 -6.64 2.71 -2.79
N SER A 25 -5.38 2.36 -2.64
CA SER A 25 -4.74 1.39 -3.53
C SER A 25 -5.16 -0.05 -3.24
N GLU A 26 -4.96 -0.91 -4.22
CA GLU A 26 -4.87 -2.36 -4.02
C GLU A 26 -3.75 -2.68 -3.02
N ASN A 27 -3.70 -3.93 -2.55
CA ASN A 27 -2.61 -4.39 -1.68
C ASN A 27 -1.30 -4.39 -2.47
N ILE A 28 -0.27 -3.77 -1.91
CA ILE A 28 1.03 -3.60 -2.57
C ILE A 28 2.17 -3.89 -1.60
N ILE A 29 3.34 -4.21 -2.16
CA ILE A 29 4.56 -4.35 -1.38
C ILE A 29 5.18 -2.97 -1.22
N MET A 30 5.37 -2.56 0.04
CA MET A 30 5.92 -1.26 0.38
C MET A 30 6.80 -1.36 1.60
N SER A 31 7.56 -0.31 1.89
CA SER A 31 8.47 -0.29 3.03
C SER A 31 8.36 0.98 3.85
N SER A 32 8.74 0.83 5.11
CA SER A 32 9.00 1.94 6.03
C SER A 32 10.37 1.73 6.66
N ALA A 33 10.71 2.54 7.67
CA ALA A 33 11.94 2.35 8.43
C ALA A 33 12.02 0.98 9.12
N ALA A 34 10.87 0.35 9.39
CA ALA A 34 10.80 -0.95 10.06
C ALA A 34 11.02 -2.14 9.12
N GLY A 35 10.87 -1.95 7.82
CA GLY A 35 11.07 -3.03 6.83
C GLY A 35 10.00 -3.05 5.74
N TRP A 36 9.95 -4.16 5.00
CA TRP A 36 9.02 -4.37 3.90
C TRP A 36 7.76 -5.11 4.36
N TYR A 37 6.61 -4.78 3.80
CA TYR A 37 5.32 -5.36 4.19
C TYR A 37 4.30 -5.24 3.05
N VAL A 38 3.18 -5.92 3.19
CA VAL A 38 2.01 -5.68 2.33
C VAL A 38 1.12 -4.65 3.03
N GLY A 39 0.82 -3.60 2.32
CA GLY A 39 -0.07 -2.56 2.80
C GLY A 39 -0.78 -1.89 1.65
N SER A 40 -1.38 -0.76 1.93
CA SER A 40 -2.02 0.10 0.93
C SER A 40 -1.63 1.54 1.14
N VAL A 41 -1.82 2.33 0.10
CA VAL A 41 -1.61 3.77 0.12
C VAL A 41 -2.89 4.46 -0.31
N CYS A 42 -3.02 5.74 0.00
CA CYS A 42 -4.14 6.54 -0.46
C CYS A 42 -3.65 7.85 -1.05
N LYS A 43 -4.49 8.47 -1.89
CA LYS A 43 -4.25 9.81 -2.40
C LYS A 43 -5.02 10.78 -1.51
N ASP A 44 -4.32 11.43 -0.58
CA ASP A 44 -4.93 12.29 0.41
C ASP A 44 -5.21 13.67 -0.20
N PRO A 45 -6.49 14.10 -0.30
CA PRO A 45 -6.82 15.42 -0.84
C PRO A 45 -6.27 16.55 0.02
N ASP A 46 -6.12 16.34 1.34
CA ASP A 46 -5.56 17.36 2.23
C ASP A 46 -4.05 17.52 2.05
N CYS A 47 -3.41 16.57 1.40
CA CYS A 47 -1.99 16.60 1.05
C CYS A 47 -1.78 16.86 -0.45
N GLY A 48 -2.72 17.54 -1.11
CA GLY A 48 -2.60 17.85 -2.54
C GLY A 48 -2.71 16.64 -3.46
N GLY A 49 -3.30 15.54 -3.00
CA GLY A 49 -3.40 14.30 -3.77
C GLY A 49 -2.14 13.45 -3.74
N MET A 50 -1.19 13.75 -2.86
CA MET A 50 0.01 12.95 -2.69
C MET A 50 -0.33 11.54 -2.20
N VAL A 51 0.45 10.56 -2.66
CA VAL A 51 0.34 9.18 -2.19
C VAL A 51 0.98 9.07 -0.82
N VAL A 52 0.20 8.64 0.16
CA VAL A 52 0.63 8.48 1.55
C VAL A 52 0.27 7.08 2.06
N PRO A 53 1.00 6.55 3.05
CA PRO A 53 0.66 5.25 3.63
C PRO A 53 -0.75 5.28 4.22
N PHE A 54 -1.50 4.20 4.01
CA PHE A 54 -2.87 4.08 4.52
C PHE A 54 -2.99 2.96 5.56
N ASP A 55 -2.67 1.72 5.20
CA ASP A 55 -2.82 0.58 6.09
C ASP A 55 -1.68 -0.43 5.91
N ARG A 56 -1.50 -1.28 6.92
CA ARG A 56 -0.52 -2.36 6.92
C ARG A 56 -1.24 -3.66 7.27
N TYR A 57 -1.03 -4.70 6.45
CA TYR A 57 -1.74 -5.98 6.61
C TYR A 57 -0.85 -7.12 7.10
N THR A 58 0.47 -6.99 7.00
CA THR A 58 1.43 -8.03 7.37
C THR A 58 2.50 -7.50 8.32
N ASP A 59 3.27 -8.43 8.88
CA ASP A 59 4.49 -8.09 9.60
C ASP A 59 5.55 -7.54 8.64
N TYR A 60 6.64 -7.05 9.21
CA TYR A 60 7.76 -6.51 8.45
C TYR A 60 8.75 -7.61 8.09
N TYR A 61 9.31 -7.51 6.89
CA TYR A 61 10.31 -8.43 6.34
C TYR A 61 11.53 -7.64 5.89
N ALA A 62 12.67 -8.33 5.80
CA ALA A 62 13.93 -7.67 5.44
C ALA A 62 13.99 -7.23 3.98
N THR A 63 13.32 -7.96 3.07
CA THR A 63 13.36 -7.70 1.62
C THR A 63 11.98 -7.81 1.00
N PRO A 64 11.74 -7.14 -0.15
CA PRO A 64 10.47 -7.29 -0.86
C PRO A 64 10.26 -8.71 -1.39
N GLU A 65 11.33 -9.44 -1.69
CA GLU A 65 11.26 -10.83 -2.13
C GLU A 65 10.69 -11.72 -1.02
N ASP A 66 11.07 -11.47 0.23
CA ASP A 66 10.53 -12.19 1.39
C ASP A 66 9.04 -11.94 1.55
N VAL A 67 8.60 -10.70 1.33
CA VAL A 67 7.17 -10.34 1.36
C VAL A 67 6.43 -11.10 0.27
N ALA A 68 6.92 -11.10 -0.94
CA ALA A 68 6.28 -11.78 -2.06
C ALA A 68 6.16 -13.29 -1.80
N LYS A 69 7.17 -13.88 -1.18
CA LYS A 69 7.19 -15.31 -0.86
C LYS A 69 6.22 -15.68 0.26
N ASN A 70 6.20 -14.88 1.34
CA ASN A 70 5.45 -15.22 2.56
C ASN A 70 4.04 -14.64 2.58
N CYS A 71 3.76 -13.62 1.78
CA CYS A 71 2.50 -12.88 1.83
C CYS A 71 1.76 -12.90 0.48
N ALA A 72 2.01 -13.88 -0.37
CA ALA A 72 1.41 -13.95 -1.70
C ALA A 72 -0.12 -13.90 -1.65
N VAL A 73 -0.74 -14.51 -0.64
CA VAL A 73 -2.20 -14.54 -0.50
C VAL A 73 -2.78 -13.14 -0.35
N PHE A 74 -2.07 -12.24 0.33
CA PHE A 74 -2.52 -10.85 0.48
C PHE A 74 -2.44 -10.07 -0.83
N LEU A 75 -1.45 -10.38 -1.66
CA LEU A 75 -1.26 -9.73 -2.95
C LEU A 75 -2.30 -10.21 -3.97
N GLU A 76 -2.70 -11.48 -3.88
CA GLU A 76 -3.70 -12.08 -4.77
C GLU A 76 -5.13 -11.69 -4.39
N ALA A 77 -5.35 -11.28 -3.15
CA ALA A 77 -6.69 -10.94 -2.64
C ALA A 77 -7.18 -9.55 -3.05
N ALA A 78 -6.34 -8.80 -3.74
CA ALA A 78 -6.67 -7.44 -4.15
C ALA A 78 -7.78 -7.41 -5.22
#